data_81dcce4a590c99ecf1d856a85fd88a0c
#
_entry.id   81dcce4a590c99ecf1d856a85fd88a0c
#
_cell.length_a   1.000
_cell.length_b   1.000
_cell.length_c   1.000
_cell.angle_alpha   90.00
_cell.angle_beta   90.00
_cell.angle_gamma   90.00
#
_symmetry.space_group_name_H-M   'P 1'
#
loop_
_entity.id
_entity.type
_entity.pdbx_description
1 polymer ?
#
loop_
_entity_poly.entity_id
_entity_poly.type
_entity_poly.pdbx_seq_one_letter_code
_entity_poly.pdbx_strand_id
1 'polypeptide(L)'
;MKHLFVTAACAAALLSGCALGSKDNANPFLSEYTTPFQVPPFDKIQMEHYKPAFLQGMEEQAKEIEAIVNNPEEATFENTIVALDQSGRLLSKVSSVFSGLNSANTNDEMQ
;
A
#
# COMPACT_ATOMS: atom_id res chain seq x y z
N MET A 1 7.96 -67.58 -0.43
CA MET A 1 9.33 -67.12 -0.45
C MET A 1 9.60 -66.44 -1.79
N LYS A 2 9.39 -65.18 -1.93
CA LYS A 2 9.99 -64.28 -2.95
C LYS A 2 9.51 -62.87 -2.65
N HIS A 3 10.37 -62.09 -2.09
CA HIS A 3 10.10 -60.68 -1.74
C HIS A 3 10.09 -59.84 -3.01
N LEU A 4 8.97 -59.23 -3.32
CA LEU A 4 8.84 -58.30 -4.42
C LEU A 4 8.96 -56.88 -3.82
N PHE A 5 10.14 -56.26 -4.01
CA PHE A 5 10.38 -54.87 -3.70
C PHE A 5 9.74 -54.01 -4.79
N VAL A 6 8.65 -53.34 -4.41
CA VAL A 6 8.08 -52.28 -5.25
C VAL A 6 8.77 -50.98 -4.87
N THR A 7 9.68 -50.50 -5.66
CA THR A 7 10.30 -49.20 -5.57
C THR A 7 9.34 -48.14 -6.13
N ALA A 8 8.71 -47.40 -5.23
CA ALA A 8 7.90 -46.22 -5.59
C ALA A 8 8.85 -45.11 -5.96
N ALA A 9 8.93 -44.79 -7.24
CA ALA A 9 9.63 -43.60 -7.76
C ALA A 9 8.76 -42.36 -7.50
N CYS A 10 9.17 -41.56 -6.51
CA CYS A 10 8.62 -40.23 -6.31
C CYS A 10 9.12 -39.29 -7.43
N ALA A 11 8.27 -39.02 -8.40
CA ALA A 11 8.48 -37.96 -9.37
C ALA A 11 8.25 -36.61 -8.68
N ALA A 12 9.34 -35.96 -8.28
CA ALA A 12 9.31 -34.58 -7.83
C ALA A 12 9.07 -33.67 -9.06
N ALA A 13 7.83 -33.26 -9.25
CA ALA A 13 7.49 -32.22 -10.21
C ALA A 13 8.05 -30.87 -9.70
N LEU A 14 9.16 -30.45 -10.24
CA LEU A 14 9.68 -29.09 -10.09
C LEU A 14 8.73 -28.14 -10.83
N LEU A 15 7.78 -27.56 -10.11
CA LEU A 15 7.05 -26.39 -10.56
C LEU A 15 8.02 -25.22 -10.56
N SER A 16 8.75 -25.09 -11.67
CA SER A 16 9.41 -23.83 -12.00
C SER A 16 8.33 -22.79 -12.23
N GLY A 17 7.94 -22.12 -11.17
CA GLY A 17 7.17 -20.90 -11.26
C GLY A 17 8.00 -19.88 -12.01
N CYS A 18 7.68 -19.67 -13.29
CA CYS A 18 8.11 -18.48 -14.00
C CYS A 18 7.56 -17.27 -13.21
N ALA A 19 8.41 -16.68 -12.38
CA ALA A 19 8.23 -15.31 -11.97
C ALA A 19 8.32 -14.47 -13.24
N LEU A 20 7.18 -14.29 -13.90
CA LEU A 20 7.00 -13.22 -14.86
C LEU A 20 7.32 -11.95 -14.09
N GLY A 21 8.46 -11.34 -14.40
CA GLY A 21 8.85 -10.07 -13.86
C GLY A 21 7.71 -9.09 -14.06
N SER A 22 6.98 -8.83 -13.00
CA SER A 22 6.16 -7.63 -12.93
C SER A 22 7.12 -6.47 -13.13
N LYS A 23 7.09 -5.87 -14.31
CA LYS A 23 7.57 -4.50 -14.47
C LYS A 23 6.97 -3.74 -13.30
N ASP A 24 7.79 -2.97 -12.60
CA ASP A 24 7.46 -2.16 -11.45
C ASP A 24 6.25 -1.23 -11.75
N ASN A 25 5.07 -1.79 -11.71
CA ASN A 25 3.79 -1.08 -11.76
C ASN A 25 3.20 -1.00 -10.33
N ALA A 26 4.06 -1.14 -9.33
CA ALA A 26 3.68 -0.93 -7.95
C ALA A 26 3.40 0.56 -7.75
N ASN A 27 2.20 0.87 -7.26
CA ASN A 27 1.80 2.24 -6.99
C ASN A 27 2.76 2.87 -5.96
N PRO A 28 3.52 3.92 -6.33
CA PRO A 28 4.53 4.52 -5.46
C PRO A 28 3.98 5.07 -4.14
N PHE A 29 2.70 5.42 -4.09
CA PHE A 29 2.06 5.90 -2.87
C PHE A 29 1.92 4.84 -1.79
N LEU A 30 1.84 3.55 -2.16
CA LEU A 30 1.58 2.44 -1.25
C LEU A 30 2.85 1.89 -0.58
N SER A 31 4.00 2.47 -0.85
CA SER A 31 5.27 2.11 -0.25
C SER A 31 5.95 3.34 0.36
N GLU A 32 6.93 3.11 1.23
CA GLU A 32 7.78 4.20 1.71
C GLU A 32 8.66 4.73 0.58
N TYR A 33 8.88 6.05 0.58
CA TYR A 33 9.77 6.66 -0.39
C TYR A 33 11.24 6.40 0.00
N THR A 34 11.98 5.81 -0.92
CA THR A 34 13.42 5.53 -0.77
C THR A 34 14.31 6.62 -1.37
N THR A 35 13.71 7.69 -1.85
CA THR A 35 14.38 8.87 -2.40
C THR A 35 15.09 9.66 -1.31
N PRO A 36 16.13 10.45 -1.63
CA PRO A 36 16.75 11.35 -0.67
C PRO A 36 15.71 12.26 -0.01
N PHE A 37 15.79 12.39 1.32
CA PHE A 37 14.86 13.18 2.14
C PHE A 37 13.39 12.74 2.05
N GLN A 38 13.12 11.53 1.56
CA GLN A 38 11.77 11.00 1.37
C GLN A 38 10.88 11.88 0.46
N VAL A 39 11.50 12.55 -0.50
CA VAL A 39 10.78 13.32 -1.51
C VAL A 39 9.94 12.37 -2.37
N PRO A 40 8.69 12.72 -2.73
CA PRO A 40 7.89 11.89 -3.62
C PRO A 40 8.64 11.58 -4.94
N PRO A 41 8.64 10.33 -5.40
CA PRO A 41 9.31 9.96 -6.66
C PRO A 41 8.47 10.42 -7.86
N PHE A 42 8.47 11.72 -8.14
CA PHE A 42 7.65 12.36 -9.18
C PHE A 42 7.86 11.76 -10.58
N ASP A 43 9.04 11.21 -10.84
CA ASP A 43 9.39 10.51 -12.08
C ASP A 43 8.66 9.16 -12.26
N LYS A 44 8.17 8.59 -11.15
CA LYS A 44 7.47 7.29 -11.12
C LYS A 44 5.96 7.42 -10.89
N ILE A 45 5.50 8.58 -10.39
CA ILE A 45 4.09 8.81 -10.13
C ILE A 45 3.37 9.09 -11.45
N GLN A 46 2.31 8.33 -11.73
CA GLN A 46 1.45 8.47 -12.90
C GLN A 46 0.03 8.81 -12.46
N MET A 47 -0.77 9.37 -13.35
CA MET A 47 -2.18 9.74 -13.06
C MET A 47 -3.00 8.56 -12.55
N GLU A 48 -2.80 7.40 -13.14
CA GLU A 48 -3.48 6.15 -12.75
C GLU A 48 -3.21 5.70 -11.30
N HIS A 49 -2.14 6.20 -10.67
CA HIS A 49 -1.79 5.85 -9.29
C HIS A 49 -2.63 6.59 -8.24
N TYR A 50 -3.16 7.78 -8.57
CA TYR A 50 -3.87 8.62 -7.60
C TYR A 50 -5.17 7.98 -7.12
N LYS A 51 -6.06 7.61 -8.03
CA LYS A 51 -7.39 7.11 -7.66
C LYS A 51 -7.34 5.88 -6.74
N PRO A 52 -6.58 4.82 -7.05
CA PRO A 52 -6.47 3.68 -6.13
C PRO A 52 -5.84 4.05 -4.79
N ALA A 53 -4.85 4.93 -4.78
CA ALA A 53 -4.20 5.36 -3.53
C ALA A 53 -5.14 6.24 -2.66
N PHE A 54 -5.95 7.11 -3.26
CA PHE A 54 -7.00 7.85 -2.55
C PHE A 54 -8.03 6.92 -1.93
N LEU A 55 -8.55 5.97 -2.70
CA LEU A 55 -9.56 5.01 -2.22
C LEU A 55 -9.03 4.19 -1.06
N GLN A 56 -7.81 3.68 -1.18
CA GLN A 56 -7.16 2.94 -0.09
C GLN A 56 -6.91 3.82 1.13
N GLY A 57 -6.41 5.05 0.93
CA GLY A 57 -6.16 5.97 2.04
C GLY A 57 -7.43 6.36 2.80
N MET A 58 -8.56 6.54 2.11
CA MET A 58 -9.86 6.78 2.74
C MET A 58 -10.34 5.56 3.53
N GLU A 59 -10.18 4.35 2.98
CA GLU A 59 -10.56 3.12 3.66
C GLU A 59 -9.71 2.88 4.93
N GLU A 60 -8.40 3.09 4.84
CA GLU A 60 -7.49 2.97 5.98
C GLU A 60 -7.85 3.97 7.07
N GLN A 61 -8.03 5.25 6.74
CA GLN A 61 -8.41 6.27 7.70
C GLN A 61 -9.75 5.97 8.37
N ALA A 62 -10.75 5.49 7.62
CA ALA A 62 -12.03 5.10 8.20
C ALA A 62 -11.88 4.00 9.25
N LYS A 63 -11.05 2.99 9.00
CA LYS A 63 -10.75 1.91 9.95
C LYS A 63 -9.99 2.43 11.19
N GLU A 64 -9.03 3.34 11.00
CA GLU A 64 -8.28 3.95 12.10
C GLU A 64 -9.20 4.77 13.01
N ILE A 65 -10.11 5.56 12.43
CA ILE A 65 -11.12 6.32 13.20
C ILE A 65 -12.09 5.37 13.91
N GLU A 66 -12.55 4.33 13.24
CA GLU A 66 -13.41 3.33 13.85
C GLU A 66 -12.73 2.65 15.04
N ALA A 67 -11.44 2.36 14.96
CA ALA A 67 -10.67 1.80 16.06
C ALA A 67 -10.57 2.77 17.27
N ILE A 68 -10.44 4.07 17.02
CA ILE A 68 -10.47 5.10 18.07
C ILE A 68 -11.83 5.15 18.76
N VAL A 69 -12.91 5.18 17.97
CA VAL A 69 -14.29 5.29 18.48
C VAL A 69 -14.69 4.06 19.30
N ASN A 70 -14.27 2.88 18.87
CA ASN A 70 -14.60 1.60 19.51
C ASN A 70 -13.55 1.14 20.54
N ASN A 71 -12.60 2.00 20.91
CA ASN A 71 -11.61 1.66 21.93
C ASN A 71 -12.31 1.42 23.28
N PRO A 72 -12.19 0.26 23.91
CA PRO A 72 -12.84 -0.04 25.18
C PRO A 72 -12.18 0.61 26.39
N GLU A 73 -10.98 1.17 26.22
CA GLU A 73 -10.26 1.84 27.31
C GLU A 73 -10.80 3.24 27.56
N GLU A 74 -10.56 3.77 28.78
CA GLU A 74 -10.87 5.16 29.08
C GLU A 74 -10.16 6.11 28.13
N ALA A 75 -10.86 7.14 27.65
CA ALA A 75 -10.30 8.10 26.71
C ALA A 75 -9.14 8.90 27.35
N THR A 76 -8.00 8.86 26.70
CA THR A 76 -6.80 9.61 27.05
C THR A 76 -6.39 10.54 25.91
N PHE A 77 -5.49 11.45 26.17
CA PHE A 77 -4.90 12.28 25.11
C PHE A 77 -4.22 11.42 24.04
N GLU A 78 -3.49 10.39 24.45
CA GLU A 78 -2.75 9.50 23.58
C GLU A 78 -3.68 8.64 22.70
N ASN A 79 -4.66 7.95 23.30
CA ASN A 79 -5.51 7.01 22.55
C ASN A 79 -6.62 7.69 21.76
N THR A 80 -6.80 9.00 21.93
CA THR A 80 -7.83 9.77 21.24
C THR A 80 -7.23 10.86 20.35
N ILE A 81 -6.52 11.83 20.93
CA ILE A 81 -6.04 12.99 20.16
C ILE A 81 -4.80 12.62 19.33
N VAL A 82 -3.80 11.98 19.93
CA VAL A 82 -2.60 11.56 19.21
C VAL A 82 -2.97 10.49 18.16
N ALA A 83 -3.84 9.54 18.49
CA ALA A 83 -4.30 8.54 17.55
C ALA A 83 -5.04 9.16 16.35
N LEU A 84 -5.88 10.18 16.59
CA LEU A 84 -6.55 10.92 15.52
C LEU A 84 -5.57 11.70 14.64
N ASP A 85 -4.60 12.38 15.24
CA ASP A 85 -3.56 13.13 14.52
C ASP A 85 -2.70 12.22 13.64
N GLN A 86 -2.46 10.99 14.10
CA GLN A 86 -1.69 9.99 13.35
C GLN A 86 -2.51 9.23 12.29
N SER A 87 -3.82 9.37 12.28
CA SER A 87 -4.69 8.71 11.31
C SER A 87 -4.59 9.35 9.91
N GLY A 88 -4.95 8.58 8.88
CA GLY A 88 -5.02 9.07 7.50
C GLY A 88 -3.68 9.43 6.86
N ARG A 89 -2.59 8.83 7.29
CA ARG A 89 -1.24 9.12 6.74
C ARG A 89 -1.15 8.88 5.25
N LEU A 90 -1.69 7.78 4.74
CA LEU A 90 -1.70 7.50 3.31
C LEU A 90 -2.53 8.54 2.55
N LEU A 91 -3.73 8.85 3.06
CA LEU A 91 -4.59 9.85 2.45
C LEU A 91 -3.92 11.24 2.41
N SER A 92 -3.29 11.66 3.50
CA SER A 92 -2.53 12.92 3.56
C SER A 92 -1.36 12.94 2.58
N LYS A 93 -0.62 11.82 2.48
CA LYS A 93 0.50 11.65 1.56
C LYS A 93 0.07 11.84 0.10
N VAL A 94 -0.99 11.17 -0.32
CA VAL A 94 -1.52 11.27 -1.69
C VAL A 94 -2.10 12.66 -1.96
N SER A 95 -2.89 13.19 -1.04
CA SER A 95 -3.51 14.51 -1.16
C SER A 95 -2.47 15.63 -1.30
N SER A 96 -1.40 15.58 -0.52
CA SER A 96 -0.34 16.60 -0.58
C SER A 96 0.36 16.62 -1.94
N VAL A 97 0.68 15.44 -2.48
CA VAL A 97 1.31 15.35 -3.80
C VAL A 97 0.35 15.80 -4.91
N PHE A 98 -0.89 15.31 -4.87
CA PHE A 98 -1.91 15.67 -5.86
C PHE A 98 -2.18 17.19 -5.85
N SER A 99 -2.43 17.77 -4.69
CA SER A 99 -2.73 19.20 -4.56
C SER A 99 -1.54 20.08 -4.99
N GLY A 100 -0.32 19.67 -4.63
CA GLY A 100 0.89 20.36 -5.03
C GLY A 100 1.06 20.38 -6.55
N LEU A 101 0.92 19.24 -7.21
CA LEU A 101 1.01 19.15 -8.66
C LEU A 101 -0.15 19.85 -9.37
N ASN A 102 -1.37 19.68 -8.88
CA ASN A 102 -2.54 20.35 -9.46
C ASN A 102 -2.42 21.89 -9.36
N SER A 103 -1.84 22.40 -8.29
CA SER A 103 -1.63 23.85 -8.13
C SER A 103 -0.51 24.41 -9.01
N ALA A 104 0.55 23.61 -9.23
CA ALA A 104 1.74 24.07 -9.95
C ALA A 104 1.71 23.75 -11.45
N ASN A 105 1.08 22.65 -11.85
CA ASN A 105 1.09 22.13 -13.22
C ASN A 105 -0.18 21.29 -13.50
N THR A 106 -1.35 21.92 -13.37
CA THR A 106 -2.63 21.27 -13.62
C THR A 106 -2.83 20.89 -15.09
N ASN A 107 -3.66 19.91 -15.34
CA ASN A 107 -4.15 19.54 -16.65
C ASN A 107 -5.62 19.06 -16.55
N ASP A 108 -6.26 18.79 -17.71
CA ASP A 108 -7.67 18.43 -17.77
C ASP A 108 -8.00 17.11 -17.01
N GLU A 109 -7.03 16.20 -16.87
CA GLU A 109 -7.19 14.93 -16.17
C GLU A 109 -7.13 15.09 -14.64
N MET A 110 -6.50 16.15 -14.13
CA MET A 110 -6.40 16.47 -12.71
C MET A 110 -7.59 17.31 -12.21
N GLN A 111 -8.40 17.86 -13.10
CA GLN A 111 -9.56 18.71 -12.79
C GLN A 111 -10.87 17.94 -12.81
#